data_ef9d258c13a8433229bf3602535ad344
#
_entry.id   ef9d258c13a8433229bf3602535ad344
#
_cell.length_a   1.000
_cell.length_b   1.000
_cell.length_c   1.000
_cell.angle_alpha   90.00
_cell.angle_beta   90.00
_cell.angle_gamma   90.00
#
_symmetry.space_group_name_H-M   'P 1'
#
loop_
_entity.id
_entity.type
_entity.pdbx_description
1 polymer ?
#
loop_
_entity_poly.entity_id
_entity_poly.type
_entity_poly.pdbx_seq_one_letter_code
_entity_poly.pdbx_strand_id
1 'polypeptide(L)'
;MSGLFNTHLIKALADLAIFLEFTDERLLDADMAVGAMEQLAMELQCMSETDKQILAGQFKSMRTEYLDEDKAQFVENLPESLGLL
;
A
#
# COMPACT_ATOMS: atom_id res chain seq x y z
N MET A 1 -6.66 23.94 -4.75
CA MET A 1 -7.17 22.67 -4.27
C MET A 1 -6.05 21.64 -4.23
N SER A 2 -5.96 20.95 -3.14
CA SER A 2 -4.99 19.89 -3.01
C SER A 2 -5.49 18.66 -3.77
N GLY A 3 -4.66 17.97 -4.50
CA GLY A 3 -5.00 16.69 -5.09
C GLY A 3 -4.74 15.51 -4.16
N LEU A 4 -4.40 15.80 -2.89
CA LEU A 4 -4.01 14.73 -1.96
C LEU A 4 -5.22 13.96 -1.44
N PHE A 5 -5.03 12.66 -1.26
CA PHE A 5 -6.00 11.82 -0.59
C PHE A 5 -5.90 12.00 0.92
N ASN A 6 -6.96 11.64 1.62
CA ASN A 6 -6.99 11.72 3.08
C ASN A 6 -5.87 10.86 3.67
N THR A 7 -5.10 11.42 4.60
CA THR A 7 -3.95 10.74 5.20
C THR A 7 -4.37 9.46 5.93
N HIS A 8 -5.52 9.48 6.61
CA HIS A 8 -6.00 8.30 7.32
C HIS A 8 -6.39 7.19 6.34
N LEU A 9 -6.90 7.54 5.17
CA LEU A 9 -7.20 6.55 4.14
C LEU A 9 -5.90 5.90 3.66
N ILE A 10 -4.86 6.68 3.42
CA ILE A 10 -3.56 6.15 3.01
C ILE A 10 -3.01 5.21 4.09
N LYS A 11 -3.09 5.62 5.35
CA LYS A 11 -2.62 4.78 6.45
C LYS A 11 -3.39 3.47 6.53
N ALA A 12 -4.71 3.52 6.33
CA ALA A 12 -5.54 2.32 6.34
C ALA A 12 -5.12 1.35 5.23
N LEU A 13 -4.86 1.86 4.03
CA LEU A 13 -4.40 1.03 2.92
C LEU A 13 -3.03 0.43 3.22
N ALA A 14 -2.11 1.22 3.76
CA ALA A 14 -0.78 0.75 4.11
C ALA A 14 -0.86 -0.32 5.21
N ASP A 15 -1.67 -0.09 6.23
CA ASP A 15 -1.83 -1.05 7.33
C ASP A 15 -2.44 -2.36 6.85
N LEU A 16 -3.40 -2.28 5.92
CA LEU A 16 -3.99 -3.49 5.33
C LEU A 16 -2.95 -4.28 4.54
N ALA A 17 -2.15 -3.57 3.74
CA ALA A 17 -1.09 -4.21 2.95
C ALA A 17 -0.06 -4.87 3.87
N ILE A 18 0.30 -4.21 4.97
CA ILE A 18 1.22 -4.77 5.97
C ILE A 18 0.62 -6.05 6.56
N PHE A 19 -0.66 -6.02 6.90
CA PHE A 19 -1.34 -7.20 7.44
C PHE A 19 -1.23 -8.37 6.46
N LEU A 20 -1.47 -8.13 5.18
CA LEU A 20 -1.43 -9.18 4.17
C LEU A 20 -0.02 -9.72 3.94
N GLU A 21 0.99 -8.86 4.06
CA GLU A 21 2.38 -9.23 3.79
C GLU A 21 3.06 -9.90 4.98
N PHE A 22 2.83 -9.39 6.19
CA PHE A 22 3.60 -9.76 7.37
C PHE A 22 2.88 -10.75 8.30
N THR A 23 1.60 -11.07 8.05
CA THR A 23 0.89 -12.03 8.89
C THR A 23 1.42 -13.43 8.58
N ASP A 24 1.69 -14.20 9.64
CA ASP A 24 2.19 -15.56 9.53
C ASP A 24 1.21 -16.41 8.72
N GLU A 25 1.71 -17.17 7.77
CA GLU A 25 0.88 -18.01 6.88
C GLU A 25 0.14 -19.11 7.62
N ARG A 26 0.49 -19.39 8.88
CA ARG A 26 -0.29 -20.28 9.73
C ARG A 26 -1.60 -19.64 10.17
N LEU A 27 -1.69 -18.32 10.12
CA LEU A 27 -2.87 -17.55 10.50
C LEU A 27 -3.63 -17.02 9.29
N LEU A 28 -2.93 -16.81 8.18
CA LEU A 28 -3.51 -16.27 6.96
C LEU A 28 -2.89 -17.02 5.77
N ASP A 29 -3.73 -17.70 5.00
CA ASP A 29 -3.30 -18.46 3.83
C ASP A 29 -2.53 -17.56 2.86
N ALA A 30 -1.33 -18.00 2.46
CA ALA A 30 -0.45 -17.20 1.61
C ALA A 30 -1.08 -16.89 0.24
N ASP A 31 -1.76 -17.88 -0.35
CA ASP A 31 -2.39 -17.66 -1.66
C ASP A 31 -3.54 -16.66 -1.57
N MET A 32 -4.29 -16.68 -0.47
CA MET A 32 -5.35 -15.71 -0.26
C MET A 32 -4.78 -14.31 -0.04
N ALA A 33 -3.67 -14.21 0.69
CA ALA A 33 -3.01 -12.93 0.91
C ALA A 33 -2.51 -12.34 -0.40
N VAL A 34 -1.87 -13.15 -1.25
CA VAL A 34 -1.42 -12.72 -2.57
C VAL A 34 -2.60 -12.27 -3.42
N GLY A 35 -3.69 -13.05 -3.43
CA GLY A 35 -4.89 -12.70 -4.18
C GLY A 35 -5.48 -11.38 -3.74
N ALA A 36 -5.51 -11.12 -2.42
CA ALA A 36 -6.02 -9.85 -1.90
C ALA A 36 -5.14 -8.68 -2.33
N MET A 37 -3.80 -8.85 -2.31
CA MET A 37 -2.89 -7.80 -2.77
C MET A 37 -3.06 -7.53 -4.26
N GLU A 38 -3.24 -8.58 -5.06
CA GLU A 38 -3.47 -8.42 -6.50
C GLU A 38 -4.78 -7.68 -6.77
N GLN A 39 -5.84 -8.00 -6.01
CA GLN A 39 -7.12 -7.31 -6.15
C GLN A 39 -7.00 -5.83 -5.80
N LEU A 40 -6.28 -5.53 -4.71
CA LEU A 40 -6.01 -4.15 -4.32
C LEU A 40 -5.26 -3.41 -5.43
N ALA A 41 -4.21 -4.04 -5.97
CA ALA A 41 -3.41 -3.45 -7.04
C ALA A 41 -4.27 -3.16 -8.28
N MET A 42 -5.12 -4.11 -8.67
CA MET A 42 -5.99 -3.94 -9.84
C MET A 42 -6.90 -2.72 -9.69
N GLU A 43 -7.53 -2.56 -8.52
CA GLU A 43 -8.41 -1.43 -8.29
C GLU A 43 -7.66 -0.12 -8.33
N LEU A 44 -6.51 -0.06 -7.67
CA LEU A 44 -5.73 1.18 -7.62
C LEU A 44 -5.18 1.56 -8.99
N GLN A 45 -4.85 0.57 -9.82
CA GLN A 45 -4.36 0.82 -11.17
C GLN A 45 -5.44 1.38 -12.10
N CYS A 46 -6.71 1.28 -11.72
CA CYS A 46 -7.81 1.85 -12.50
C CYS A 46 -7.91 3.37 -12.36
N MET A 47 -7.20 3.96 -11.40
CA MET A 47 -7.20 5.40 -11.22
C MET A 47 -6.47 6.10 -12.37
N SER A 48 -6.72 7.42 -12.52
CA SER A 48 -5.97 8.23 -13.49
C SER A 48 -4.49 8.23 -13.17
N GLU A 49 -3.66 8.52 -14.17
CA GLU A 49 -2.21 8.62 -13.95
C GLU A 49 -1.87 9.66 -12.88
N THR A 50 -2.59 10.80 -12.87
CA THR A 50 -2.38 11.83 -11.87
C THR A 50 -2.65 11.30 -10.48
N ASP A 51 -3.78 10.61 -10.29
CA ASP A 51 -4.14 10.07 -8.98
C ASP A 51 -3.16 8.99 -8.53
N LYS A 52 -2.70 8.14 -9.45
CA LYS A 52 -1.71 7.12 -9.11
C LYS A 52 -0.40 7.74 -8.64
N GLN A 53 0.04 8.82 -9.28
CA GLN A 53 1.25 9.52 -8.88
C GLN A 53 1.11 10.16 -7.50
N ILE A 54 -0.06 10.76 -7.22
CA ILE A 54 -0.34 11.36 -5.93
C ILE A 54 -0.31 10.28 -4.84
N LEU A 55 -0.99 9.18 -5.07
CA LEU A 55 -1.04 8.08 -4.11
C LEU A 55 0.36 7.50 -3.88
N ALA A 56 1.14 7.33 -4.94
CA ALA A 56 2.51 6.83 -4.84
C ALA A 56 3.35 7.71 -3.93
N GLY A 57 3.26 9.03 -4.11
CA GLY A 57 4.00 9.98 -3.27
C GLY A 57 3.57 9.91 -1.81
N GLN A 58 2.27 9.73 -1.57
CA GLN A 58 1.76 9.64 -0.20
C GLN A 58 2.20 8.34 0.48
N PHE A 59 2.25 7.21 -0.24
CA PHE A 59 2.80 5.98 0.34
C PHE A 59 4.27 6.17 0.72
N LYS A 60 5.06 6.80 -0.13
CA LYS A 60 6.48 7.02 0.17
C LYS A 60 6.66 7.88 1.42
N SER A 61 5.85 8.92 1.56
CA SER A 61 5.89 9.79 2.74
C SER A 61 5.42 9.06 4.00
N MET A 62 4.56 8.07 3.84
CA MET A 62 3.96 7.35 4.96
C MET A 62 4.99 6.51 5.73
N ARG A 63 6.16 6.25 5.16
CA ARG A 63 7.19 5.45 5.83
C ARG A 63 7.54 6.01 7.21
N THR A 64 7.41 7.32 7.40
CA THR A 64 7.75 7.95 8.69
C THR A 64 6.79 7.58 9.81
N GLU A 65 5.63 6.99 9.47
CA GLU A 65 4.64 6.57 10.45
C GLU A 65 4.95 5.20 11.06
N TYR A 66 5.99 4.51 10.59
CA TYR A 66 6.31 3.16 11.02
C TYR A 66 7.69 3.13 11.66
N LEU A 67 7.74 2.64 12.92
CA LEU A 67 8.99 2.52 13.66
C LEU A 67 9.80 1.31 13.23
N ASP A 68 9.12 0.24 12.81
CA ASP A 68 9.76 -0.96 12.30
C ASP A 68 10.32 -0.68 10.90
N GLU A 69 11.63 -0.84 10.73
CA GLU A 69 12.28 -0.50 9.45
C GLU A 69 11.78 -1.36 8.30
N ASP A 70 11.52 -2.64 8.54
CA ASP A 70 11.02 -3.54 7.49
C ASP A 70 9.65 -3.08 7.00
N LYS A 71 8.78 -2.67 7.92
CA LYS A 71 7.46 -2.17 7.55
C LYS A 71 7.55 -0.82 6.87
N ALA A 72 8.41 0.07 7.37
CA ALA A 72 8.63 1.38 6.75
C ALA A 72 9.10 1.23 5.31
N GLN A 73 10.06 0.33 5.08
CA GLN A 73 10.58 0.09 3.73
C GLN A 73 9.53 -0.56 2.83
N PHE A 74 8.74 -1.49 3.37
CA PHE A 74 7.66 -2.11 2.63
C PHE A 74 6.65 -1.05 2.15
N VAL A 75 6.25 -0.13 3.02
CA VAL A 75 5.31 0.94 2.66
C VAL A 75 5.92 1.87 1.63
N GLU A 76 7.19 2.21 1.77
CA GLU A 76 7.89 3.05 0.80
C GLU A 76 7.89 2.41 -0.59
N ASN A 77 7.96 1.08 -0.65
CA ASN A 77 8.02 0.34 -1.91
C ASN A 77 6.64 -0.06 -2.44
N LEU A 78 5.55 0.24 -1.72
CA LEU A 78 4.20 -0.09 -2.17
C LEU A 78 3.88 0.45 -3.56
N PRO A 79 4.29 1.67 -3.94
CA PRO A 79 3.98 2.16 -5.28
C PRO A 79 4.47 1.22 -6.39
N GLU A 80 5.68 0.68 -6.26
CA GLU A 80 6.21 -0.27 -7.23
C GLU A 80 5.49 -1.60 -7.15
N SER A 81 5.27 -2.09 -5.92
CA SER A 81 4.62 -3.39 -5.70
C SER A 81 3.18 -3.42 -6.21
N LEU A 82 2.48 -2.29 -6.12
CA LEU A 82 1.09 -2.20 -6.56
C LEU A 82 0.96 -1.75 -8.03
N GLY A 83 2.07 -1.51 -8.69
CA GLY A 83 2.05 -1.12 -10.11
C GLY A 83 1.56 0.30 -10.34
N LEU A 84 1.80 1.21 -9.39
CA LEU A 84 1.39 2.62 -9.51
C LEU A 84 2.45 3.46 -10.20
N LEU A 85 3.64 2.94 -10.32
CA LEU A 85 4.76 3.62 -10.98
C LEU A 85 5.28 2.79 -12.14
#